data_f0ffbaf6d48979e1fb611cac3a590ceb
#
_entry.id   f0ffbaf6d48979e1fb611cac3a590ceb
#
_cell.length_a   1.000
_cell.length_b   1.000
_cell.length_c   1.000
_cell.angle_alpha   90.00
_cell.angle_beta   90.00
_cell.angle_gamma   90.00
#
_symmetry.space_group_name_H-M   'P 1'
#
loop_
_entity.id
_entity.type
_entity.pdbx_description
1 polymer ?
#
loop_
_entity_poly.entity_id
_entity_poly.type
_entity_poly.pdbx_seq_one_letter_code
_entity_poly.pdbx_strand_id
1 'polypeptide(L)'
;MAKIVKRKAPAKKAAPGRAAAARKTAPKRAARANGKGAGLLQREVEQFLYRQAEALDEKRWQAFIDLFTDDGMYWMPPAPHYTTWEGMPAIFIEDRDLMTVRMKRVQHPHAWSQHPDWGTNHVVSNVIIEKVDPKSGEVHVRSRFHMMELRRDDLRHFAGTYRHRLKLTDDGFRIKLQRVDMVNSQAPYEYVLQVWV
;
A
#
# COMPACT_ATOMS: atom_id res chain seq x y z
N MET A 1 70.89 23.04 -28.11
CA MET A 1 69.83 22.42 -27.27
C MET A 1 69.12 23.47 -26.46
N ALA A 2 67.97 23.94 -26.86
CA ALA A 2 67.28 25.07 -26.22
C ALA A 2 66.11 24.48 -25.37
N LYS A 3 66.10 24.78 -24.07
CA LYS A 3 65.02 24.39 -23.13
C LYS A 3 63.88 25.39 -23.26
N ILE A 4 62.71 24.87 -23.65
CA ILE A 4 61.48 25.67 -23.69
C ILE A 4 60.80 25.61 -22.30
N VAL A 5 60.75 26.81 -21.67
CA VAL A 5 60.05 27.01 -20.40
C VAL A 5 58.61 27.33 -20.70
N LYS A 6 57.67 26.45 -20.30
CA LYS A 6 56.21 26.68 -20.35
C LYS A 6 55.77 27.55 -19.16
N ARG A 7 55.26 28.72 -19.44
CA ARG A 7 54.61 29.60 -18.43
C ARG A 7 53.23 29.09 -18.10
N LYS A 8 52.93 28.90 -16.81
CA LYS A 8 51.60 28.60 -16.26
C LYS A 8 50.73 29.86 -16.24
N ALA A 9 49.53 29.78 -16.77
CA ALA A 9 48.51 30.82 -16.65
C ALA A 9 47.83 30.82 -15.28
N PRO A 10 47.36 31.97 -14.76
CA PRO A 10 46.77 32.05 -13.43
C PRO A 10 45.34 31.55 -13.41
N ALA A 11 44.98 30.78 -12.36
CA ALA A 11 43.65 30.24 -12.12
C ALA A 11 42.66 31.38 -11.76
N LYS A 12 41.53 31.43 -12.47
CA LYS A 12 40.37 32.26 -12.11
C LYS A 12 39.69 31.69 -10.86
N LYS A 13 39.56 32.48 -9.81
CA LYS A 13 38.75 32.22 -8.62
C LYS A 13 37.26 32.21 -9.03
N ALA A 14 36.60 31.09 -8.82
CA ALA A 14 35.14 31.01 -8.93
C ALA A 14 34.50 31.61 -7.67
N ALA A 15 33.47 32.42 -7.87
CA ALA A 15 32.66 32.99 -6.81
C ALA A 15 31.78 31.92 -6.16
N PRO A 16 31.43 31.99 -4.85
CA PRO A 16 30.60 31.02 -4.19
C PRO A 16 29.14 31.14 -4.66
N GLY A 17 28.65 30.06 -5.28
CA GLY A 17 27.25 29.93 -5.66
C GLY A 17 26.37 29.94 -4.43
N ARG A 18 25.40 30.85 -4.43
CA ARG A 18 24.33 30.96 -3.44
C ARG A 18 23.48 29.66 -3.47
N ALA A 19 23.60 28.81 -2.46
CA ALA A 19 22.72 27.65 -2.26
C ALA A 19 21.29 28.15 -2.05
N ALA A 20 20.41 27.85 -3.00
CA ALA A 20 18.98 28.04 -2.85
C ALA A 20 18.46 27.09 -1.78
N ALA A 21 18.08 27.64 -0.63
CA ALA A 21 17.41 26.90 0.43
C ALA A 21 16.08 26.36 -0.10
N ALA A 22 16.01 25.04 -0.29
CA ALA A 22 14.77 24.36 -0.58
C ALA A 22 13.79 24.58 0.61
N ARG A 23 12.81 25.45 0.41
CA ARG A 23 11.69 25.64 1.34
C ARG A 23 10.95 24.31 1.42
N LYS A 24 11.09 23.58 2.53
CA LYS A 24 10.22 22.49 2.93
C LYS A 24 8.83 23.06 3.14
N THR A 25 7.97 22.99 2.13
CA THR A 25 6.54 23.26 2.28
C THR A 25 5.96 22.07 3.02
N ALA A 26 5.72 22.24 4.32
CA ALA A 26 4.90 21.31 5.10
C ALA A 26 3.51 21.20 4.46
N PRO A 27 2.90 20.01 4.39
CA PRO A 27 1.62 19.83 3.73
C PRO A 27 0.54 20.63 4.44
N LYS A 28 0.05 21.70 3.81
CA LYS A 28 -1.02 22.58 4.31
C LYS A 28 -2.37 21.87 4.56
N ARG A 29 -2.48 20.58 4.26
CA ARG A 29 -3.70 19.78 4.41
C ARG A 29 -3.91 19.17 5.80
N ALA A 30 -2.85 18.95 6.60
CA ALA A 30 -2.96 18.38 7.95
C ALA A 30 -3.69 19.31 8.96
N ALA A 31 -3.87 20.59 8.65
CA ALA A 31 -4.46 21.59 9.55
C ALA A 31 -5.99 21.75 9.41
N ARG A 32 -6.68 20.94 8.61
CA ARG A 32 -8.13 21.08 8.36
C ARG A 32 -9.01 20.15 9.22
N ALA A 33 -8.56 19.72 10.38
CA ALA A 33 -9.31 18.81 11.26
C ALA A 33 -10.24 19.53 12.26
N ASN A 34 -11.05 20.49 11.80
CA ASN A 34 -12.15 21.03 12.61
C ASN A 34 -13.48 20.66 11.94
N GLY A 35 -14.32 19.90 12.61
CA GLY A 35 -15.69 19.53 12.29
C GLY A 35 -15.99 19.15 10.83
N LYS A 36 -16.12 20.15 9.94
CA LYS A 36 -16.32 19.92 8.50
C LYS A 36 -15.14 19.24 7.80
N GLY A 37 -13.92 19.43 8.30
CA GLY A 37 -12.72 18.78 7.79
C GLY A 37 -12.65 17.29 8.14
N ALA A 38 -13.15 16.88 9.29
CA ALA A 38 -13.16 15.48 9.72
C ALA A 38 -14.12 14.64 8.87
N GLY A 39 -15.31 15.16 8.56
CA GLY A 39 -16.27 14.48 7.67
C GLY A 39 -15.74 14.35 6.23
N LEU A 40 -15.02 15.36 5.73
CA LEU A 40 -14.39 15.29 4.42
C LEU A 40 -13.27 14.24 4.39
N LEU A 41 -12.42 14.21 5.41
CA LEU A 41 -11.35 13.22 5.55
C LEU A 41 -11.92 11.80 5.62
N GLN A 42 -12.97 11.57 6.40
CA GLN A 42 -13.67 10.29 6.50
C GLN A 42 -14.12 9.82 5.11
N ARG A 43 -14.79 10.70 4.36
CA ARG A 43 -15.27 10.39 3.00
C ARG A 43 -14.11 10.12 2.03
N GLU A 44 -13.03 10.88 2.10
CA GLU A 44 -11.84 10.67 1.25
C GLU A 44 -11.22 9.30 1.52
N VAL A 45 -11.12 8.89 2.80
CA VAL A 45 -10.63 7.57 3.20
C VAL A 45 -11.56 6.45 2.71
N GLU A 46 -12.87 6.59 2.91
CA GLU A 46 -13.84 5.61 2.42
C GLU A 46 -13.74 5.41 0.92
N GLN A 47 -13.71 6.51 0.15
CA GLN A 47 -13.57 6.43 -1.31
C GLN A 47 -12.23 5.82 -1.74
N PHE A 48 -11.17 6.02 -0.97
CA PHE A 48 -9.88 5.36 -1.23
C PHE A 48 -9.98 3.85 -1.05
N LEU A 49 -10.58 3.39 0.05
CA LEU A 49 -10.74 1.96 0.33
C LEU A 49 -11.69 1.27 -0.67
N TYR A 50 -12.73 1.97 -1.13
CA TYR A 50 -13.64 1.42 -2.16
C TYR A 50 -12.93 1.24 -3.50
N ARG A 51 -12.12 2.22 -3.93
CA ARG A 51 -11.29 2.07 -5.16
C ARG A 51 -10.25 0.96 -5.02
N GLN A 52 -9.70 0.74 -3.83
CA GLN A 52 -8.81 -0.38 -3.56
C GLN A 52 -9.52 -1.72 -3.77
N ALA A 53 -10.70 -1.88 -3.19
CA ALA A 53 -11.55 -3.06 -3.36
C ALA A 53 -11.91 -3.31 -4.83
N GLU A 54 -12.36 -2.26 -5.52
CA GLU A 54 -12.69 -2.31 -6.94
C GLU A 54 -11.48 -2.72 -7.81
N ALA A 55 -10.28 -2.23 -7.50
CA ALA A 55 -9.07 -2.62 -8.23
C ALA A 55 -8.76 -4.12 -8.09
N LEU A 56 -9.06 -4.73 -6.94
CA LEU A 56 -8.91 -6.17 -6.72
C LEU A 56 -9.99 -6.96 -7.50
N ASP A 57 -11.25 -6.55 -7.41
CA ASP A 57 -12.37 -7.23 -8.06
C ASP A 57 -12.29 -7.17 -9.60
N GLU A 58 -11.79 -6.07 -10.13
CA GLU A 58 -11.56 -5.90 -11.57
C GLU A 58 -10.20 -6.46 -12.05
N LYS A 59 -9.45 -7.12 -11.15
CA LYS A 59 -8.13 -7.69 -11.47
C LYS A 59 -7.12 -6.65 -12.00
N ARG A 60 -7.28 -5.39 -11.59
CA ARG A 60 -6.36 -4.29 -11.91
C ARG A 60 -5.16 -4.32 -10.95
N TRP A 61 -4.40 -5.43 -10.99
CA TRP A 61 -3.34 -5.74 -10.01
C TRP A 61 -2.28 -4.66 -9.88
N GLN A 62 -1.83 -4.09 -11.00
CA GLN A 62 -0.83 -3.02 -10.97
C GLN A 62 -1.40 -1.78 -10.28
N ALA A 63 -2.65 -1.41 -10.56
CA ALA A 63 -3.31 -0.29 -9.91
C ALA A 63 -3.44 -0.50 -8.39
N PHE A 64 -3.69 -1.74 -7.94
CA PHE A 64 -3.68 -2.07 -6.52
C PHE A 64 -2.28 -1.91 -5.90
N ILE A 65 -1.23 -2.43 -6.55
CA ILE A 65 0.16 -2.33 -6.08
C ILE A 65 0.60 -0.86 -6.01
N ASP A 66 0.19 -0.04 -6.97
CA ASP A 66 0.52 1.39 -7.02
C ASP A 66 -0.16 2.22 -5.93
N LEU A 67 -1.13 1.67 -5.21
CA LEU A 67 -1.68 2.30 -4.01
C LEU A 67 -0.70 2.29 -2.82
N PHE A 68 0.31 1.43 -2.84
CA PHE A 68 1.28 1.33 -1.75
C PHE A 68 2.41 2.35 -1.90
N THR A 69 2.97 2.80 -0.77
CA THR A 69 4.25 3.54 -0.75
C THR A 69 5.39 2.61 -1.16
N ASP A 70 6.56 3.14 -1.51
CA ASP A 70 7.71 2.32 -1.90
C ASP A 70 8.15 1.36 -0.79
N ASP A 71 7.97 1.75 0.48
CA ASP A 71 8.18 0.94 1.69
C ASP A 71 6.88 0.31 2.23
N GLY A 72 5.85 0.23 1.40
CA GLY A 72 4.53 -0.27 1.78
C GLY A 72 4.50 -1.78 1.94
N MET A 73 3.72 -2.25 2.91
CA MET A 73 3.60 -3.66 3.25
C MET A 73 2.16 -4.13 3.24
N TYR A 74 1.93 -5.31 2.66
CA TYR A 74 0.72 -6.09 2.84
C TYR A 74 1.01 -7.24 3.80
N TRP A 75 0.26 -7.34 4.89
CA TRP A 75 0.49 -8.33 5.93
C TRP A 75 -0.80 -8.99 6.39
N MET A 76 -0.82 -10.32 6.32
CA MET A 76 -1.90 -11.16 6.84
C MET A 76 -1.32 -12.11 7.88
N PRO A 77 -1.44 -11.81 9.18
CA PRO A 77 -0.99 -12.69 10.25
C PRO A 77 -1.89 -13.93 10.37
N PRO A 78 -1.38 -15.06 10.90
CA PRO A 78 -2.18 -16.26 11.13
C PRO A 78 -3.15 -16.10 12.31
N ALA A 79 -2.92 -15.12 13.20
CA ALA A 79 -3.83 -14.83 14.30
C ALA A 79 -3.71 -13.36 14.75
N PRO A 80 -4.77 -12.78 15.35
CA PRO A 80 -4.79 -11.35 15.71
C PRO A 80 -3.77 -10.91 16.74
N HIS A 81 -3.26 -11.84 17.57
CA HIS A 81 -2.29 -11.52 18.63
C HIS A 81 -0.88 -11.23 18.10
N TYR A 82 -0.57 -11.55 16.84
CA TYR A 82 0.70 -11.17 16.24
C TYR A 82 0.72 -9.66 16.02
N THR A 83 1.70 -8.97 16.60
CA THR A 83 1.84 -7.50 16.54
C THR A 83 2.96 -7.04 15.61
N THR A 84 3.84 -7.94 15.20
CA THR A 84 4.92 -7.73 14.24
C THR A 84 4.97 -8.89 13.26
N TRP A 85 5.51 -8.65 12.08
CA TRP A 85 5.82 -9.70 11.09
C TRP A 85 7.26 -10.17 11.14
N GLU A 86 8.16 -9.43 11.81
CA GLU A 86 9.59 -9.74 11.85
C GLU A 86 9.84 -11.04 12.60
N GLY A 87 10.35 -12.05 11.90
CA GLY A 87 10.62 -13.37 12.47
C GLY A 87 9.38 -14.18 12.85
N MET A 88 8.18 -13.74 12.45
CA MET A 88 6.93 -14.41 12.79
C MET A 88 6.30 -15.08 11.56
N PRO A 89 5.53 -16.18 11.76
CA PRO A 89 4.74 -16.76 10.69
C PRO A 89 3.73 -15.74 10.13
N ALA A 90 3.46 -15.82 8.84
CA ALA A 90 2.43 -15.04 8.18
C ALA A 90 1.74 -15.89 7.12
N ILE A 91 0.45 -15.63 6.87
CA ILE A 91 -0.25 -16.16 5.70
C ILE A 91 0.27 -15.41 4.47
N PHE A 92 0.32 -14.07 4.56
CA PHE A 92 1.01 -13.20 3.63
C PHE A 92 1.87 -12.18 4.37
N ILE A 93 3.05 -11.93 3.83
CA ILE A 93 3.87 -10.76 4.11
C ILE A 93 4.57 -10.37 2.83
N GLU A 94 4.19 -9.24 2.26
CA GLU A 94 4.64 -8.83 0.94
C GLU A 94 4.90 -7.32 0.89
N ASP A 95 6.10 -6.98 0.44
CA ASP A 95 6.41 -5.66 -0.07
C ASP A 95 5.96 -5.53 -1.54
N ARG A 96 6.18 -4.39 -2.15
CA ARG A 96 5.79 -4.14 -3.55
C ARG A 96 6.46 -5.08 -4.55
N ASP A 97 7.70 -5.50 -4.27
CA ASP A 97 8.43 -6.41 -5.16
C ASP A 97 7.80 -7.81 -5.14
N LEU A 98 7.49 -8.33 -3.95
CA LEU A 98 6.78 -9.60 -3.81
C LEU A 98 5.36 -9.55 -4.36
N MET A 99 4.63 -8.44 -4.16
CA MET A 99 3.32 -8.22 -4.80
C MET A 99 3.45 -8.28 -6.33
N THR A 100 4.49 -7.66 -6.91
CA THR A 100 4.76 -7.69 -8.34
C THR A 100 5.06 -9.10 -8.83
N VAL A 101 5.83 -9.88 -8.07
CA VAL A 101 6.09 -11.30 -8.38
C VAL A 101 4.79 -12.10 -8.38
N ARG A 102 3.93 -11.90 -7.36
CA ARG A 102 2.61 -12.56 -7.29
C ARG A 102 1.73 -12.20 -8.49
N MET A 103 1.63 -10.92 -8.84
CA MET A 103 0.89 -10.45 -10.01
C MET A 103 1.37 -11.16 -11.29
N LYS A 104 2.68 -11.16 -11.54
CA LYS A 104 3.25 -11.83 -12.72
C LYS A 104 2.96 -13.34 -12.74
N ARG A 105 2.95 -13.98 -11.57
CA ARG A 105 2.61 -15.40 -11.45
C ARG A 105 1.14 -15.65 -11.82
N VAL A 106 0.22 -14.82 -11.33
CA VAL A 106 -1.21 -14.92 -11.65
C VAL A 106 -1.47 -14.70 -13.15
N GLN A 107 -0.75 -13.77 -13.76
CA GLN A 107 -0.90 -13.40 -15.18
C GLN A 107 -0.12 -14.32 -16.13
N HIS A 108 0.66 -15.27 -15.63
CA HIS A 108 1.50 -16.11 -16.47
C HIS A 108 0.65 -17.04 -17.35
N PRO A 109 0.92 -17.16 -18.65
CA PRO A 109 0.14 -18.01 -19.59
C PRO A 109 0.01 -19.47 -19.16
N HIS A 110 1.01 -19.99 -18.43
CA HIS A 110 1.02 -21.36 -17.93
C HIS A 110 0.59 -21.47 -16.46
N ALA A 111 -0.08 -20.47 -15.93
CA ALA A 111 -0.66 -20.51 -14.59
C ALA A 111 -1.95 -21.34 -14.57
N TRP A 112 -1.83 -22.66 -14.71
CA TRP A 112 -2.97 -23.59 -14.76
C TRP A 112 -3.93 -23.42 -13.59
N SER A 113 -3.44 -22.95 -12.44
CA SER A 113 -4.27 -22.63 -11.28
C SER A 113 -5.21 -21.43 -11.53
N GLN A 114 -4.97 -20.64 -12.56
CA GLN A 114 -5.80 -19.49 -12.95
C GLN A 114 -6.86 -19.86 -14.02
N HIS A 115 -6.81 -21.06 -14.53
CA HIS A 115 -7.84 -21.66 -15.36
C HIS A 115 -8.70 -22.58 -14.49
N PRO A 116 -9.95 -22.46 -14.39
CA PRO A 116 -10.98 -21.69 -15.06
C PRO A 116 -11.11 -20.25 -14.51
N ASP A 117 -12.00 -19.51 -15.12
CA ASP A 117 -12.37 -18.17 -14.65
C ASP A 117 -12.82 -18.19 -13.19
N TRP A 118 -12.40 -17.17 -12.49
CA TRP A 118 -12.75 -16.90 -11.12
C TRP A 118 -13.00 -15.40 -10.93
N GLY A 119 -13.76 -15.06 -9.92
CA GLY A 119 -14.06 -13.67 -9.59
C GLY A 119 -14.13 -13.46 -8.10
N THR A 120 -13.89 -12.23 -7.70
CA THR A 120 -14.05 -11.79 -6.31
C THR A 120 -15.02 -10.62 -6.22
N ASN A 121 -15.58 -10.44 -5.05
CA ASN A 121 -16.33 -9.24 -4.71
C ASN A 121 -16.04 -8.86 -3.27
N HIS A 122 -15.45 -7.67 -3.09
CA HIS A 122 -15.12 -7.11 -1.79
C HIS A 122 -16.17 -6.09 -1.36
N VAL A 123 -16.68 -6.25 -0.15
CA VAL A 123 -17.51 -5.26 0.54
C VAL A 123 -16.73 -4.70 1.72
N VAL A 124 -16.37 -3.43 1.64
CA VAL A 124 -15.71 -2.70 2.73
C VAL A 124 -16.73 -1.87 3.48
N SER A 125 -16.74 -1.99 4.79
CA SER A 125 -17.73 -1.32 5.66
C SER A 125 -17.12 -0.90 7.00
N ASN A 126 -17.89 -0.18 7.81
CA ASN A 126 -17.52 0.22 9.17
C ASN A 126 -16.14 0.90 9.22
N VAL A 127 -15.89 1.81 8.27
CA VAL A 127 -14.64 2.55 8.15
C VAL A 127 -14.54 3.55 9.30
N ILE A 128 -13.52 3.41 10.12
CA ILE A 128 -13.27 4.26 11.28
C ILE A 128 -11.82 4.75 11.22
N ILE A 129 -11.65 6.06 11.24
CA ILE A 129 -10.34 6.68 11.46
C ILE A 129 -10.06 6.62 12.95
N GLU A 130 -9.13 5.76 13.37
CA GLU A 130 -8.78 5.55 14.77
C GLU A 130 -7.81 6.64 15.28
N LYS A 131 -6.93 7.13 14.38
CA LYS A 131 -5.90 8.09 14.73
C LYS A 131 -5.41 8.83 13.49
N VAL A 132 -5.12 10.11 13.66
CA VAL A 132 -4.28 10.90 12.75
C VAL A 132 -3.03 11.30 13.50
N ASP A 133 -1.87 10.84 13.07
CA ASP A 133 -0.60 11.18 13.71
C ASP A 133 -0.21 12.62 13.34
N PRO A 134 -0.10 13.54 14.33
CA PRO A 134 0.18 14.94 14.04
C PRO A 134 1.61 15.20 13.55
N LYS A 135 2.53 14.26 13.79
CA LYS A 135 3.95 14.39 13.40
C LYS A 135 4.23 13.86 12.00
N SER A 136 3.74 12.66 11.71
CA SER A 136 3.95 11.98 10.42
C SER A 136 2.85 12.29 9.39
N GLY A 137 1.67 12.73 9.83
CA GLY A 137 0.48 12.88 9.00
C GLY A 137 -0.15 11.53 8.61
N GLU A 138 0.30 10.42 9.19
CA GLU A 138 -0.27 9.10 8.94
C GLU A 138 -1.69 9.01 9.51
N VAL A 139 -2.59 8.43 8.73
CA VAL A 139 -3.98 8.15 9.12
C VAL A 139 -4.11 6.67 9.38
N HIS A 140 -4.45 6.31 10.62
CA HIS A 140 -4.70 4.93 11.01
C HIS A 140 -6.20 4.64 10.87
N VAL A 141 -6.54 3.66 10.05
CA VAL A 141 -7.91 3.33 9.70
C VAL A 141 -8.18 1.87 10.03
N ARG A 142 -9.33 1.63 10.62
CA ARG A 142 -9.89 0.29 10.77
C ARG A 142 -11.19 0.19 9.98
N SER A 143 -11.35 -0.90 9.25
CA SER A 143 -12.61 -1.22 8.56
C SER A 143 -12.93 -2.70 8.67
N ARG A 144 -14.16 -3.07 8.33
CA ARG A 144 -14.57 -4.45 8.15
C ARG A 144 -14.63 -4.78 6.69
N PHE A 145 -14.37 -6.04 6.35
CA PHE A 145 -14.54 -6.52 5.00
C PHE A 145 -15.26 -7.86 4.96
N HIS A 146 -15.97 -8.05 3.89
CA HIS A 146 -16.40 -9.34 3.39
C HIS A 146 -15.88 -9.48 1.96
N MET A 147 -15.35 -10.61 1.64
CA MET A 147 -14.95 -10.96 0.29
C MET A 147 -15.58 -12.30 -0.07
N MET A 148 -16.23 -12.34 -1.20
CA MET A 148 -16.68 -13.56 -1.85
C MET A 148 -15.72 -13.88 -2.99
N GLU A 149 -15.30 -15.13 -3.08
CA GLU A 149 -14.57 -15.67 -4.24
C GLU A 149 -15.43 -16.78 -4.86
N LEU A 150 -15.74 -16.63 -6.13
CA LEU A 150 -16.28 -17.71 -6.94
C LEU A 150 -15.16 -18.28 -7.80
N ARG A 151 -14.97 -19.60 -7.72
CA ARG A 151 -13.99 -20.29 -8.54
C ARG A 151 -14.56 -21.63 -8.99
N ARG A 152 -14.77 -21.82 -10.29
CA ARG A 152 -15.61 -22.90 -10.83
C ARG A 152 -17.00 -22.80 -10.22
N ASP A 153 -17.44 -23.89 -9.56
CA ASP A 153 -18.73 -23.95 -8.86
C ASP A 153 -18.58 -23.74 -7.34
N ASP A 154 -17.32 -23.49 -6.87
CA ASP A 154 -17.02 -23.32 -5.45
C ASP A 154 -17.11 -21.85 -5.06
N LEU A 155 -17.93 -21.60 -4.06
CA LEU A 155 -18.09 -20.28 -3.45
C LEU A 155 -17.39 -20.25 -2.09
N ARG A 156 -16.48 -19.30 -1.91
CA ARG A 156 -15.76 -19.09 -0.65
C ARG A 156 -16.05 -17.71 -0.09
N HIS A 157 -16.19 -17.65 1.21
CA HIS A 157 -16.32 -16.40 1.94
C HIS A 157 -15.12 -16.16 2.85
N PHE A 158 -14.61 -14.96 2.77
CA PHE A 158 -13.60 -14.42 3.68
C PHE A 158 -14.17 -13.18 4.35
N ALA A 159 -13.89 -13.01 5.63
CA ALA A 159 -14.33 -11.84 6.36
C ALA A 159 -13.33 -11.49 7.46
N GLY A 160 -13.27 -10.22 7.80
CA GLY A 160 -12.33 -9.80 8.82
C GLY A 160 -12.26 -8.31 9.05
N THR A 161 -11.09 -7.92 9.51
CA THR A 161 -10.75 -6.53 9.79
C THR A 161 -9.55 -6.12 8.97
N TYR A 162 -9.68 -5.02 8.23
CA TYR A 162 -8.53 -4.30 7.70
C TYR A 162 -8.05 -3.27 8.71
N ARG A 163 -6.74 -3.16 8.82
CA ARG A 163 -6.06 -2.07 9.52
C ARG A 163 -5.06 -1.44 8.55
N HIS A 164 -5.34 -0.20 8.19
CA HIS A 164 -4.48 0.54 7.28
C HIS A 164 -3.69 1.61 8.03
N ARG A 165 -2.44 1.79 7.62
CA ARG A 165 -1.69 3.01 7.87
C ARG A 165 -1.56 3.72 6.53
N LEU A 166 -2.22 4.86 6.41
CA LEU A 166 -2.27 5.63 5.18
C LEU A 166 -1.40 6.87 5.30
N LYS A 167 -0.63 7.15 4.26
CA LYS A 167 0.14 8.37 4.13
C LYS A 167 -0.55 9.29 3.12
N LEU A 168 -0.81 10.53 3.51
CA LEU A 168 -1.31 11.54 2.58
C LEU A 168 -0.14 12.07 1.74
N THR A 169 -0.30 12.05 0.42
CA THR A 169 0.62 12.59 -0.57
C THR A 169 -0.08 13.68 -1.39
N ASP A 170 0.63 14.31 -2.31
CA ASP A 170 0.04 15.32 -3.21
C ASP A 170 -1.02 14.70 -4.14
N ASP A 171 -0.85 13.42 -4.50
CA ASP A 171 -1.77 12.65 -5.35
C ASP A 171 -2.88 11.92 -4.59
N GLY A 172 -2.99 12.11 -3.27
CA GLY A 172 -3.95 11.43 -2.42
C GLY A 172 -3.32 10.46 -1.42
N PHE A 173 -4.08 9.47 -0.98
CA PHE A 173 -3.57 8.49 -0.03
C PHE A 173 -2.68 7.43 -0.70
N ARG A 174 -1.68 6.94 0.08
CA ARG A 174 -0.89 5.75 -0.21
C ARG A 174 -0.87 4.84 1.02
N ILE A 175 -0.83 3.54 0.81
CA ILE A 175 -0.82 2.53 1.86
C ILE A 175 0.63 2.30 2.31
N LYS A 176 0.93 2.61 3.56
CA LYS A 176 2.19 2.21 4.19
C LYS A 176 2.11 0.82 4.81
N LEU A 177 0.95 0.47 5.33
CA LEU A 177 0.65 -0.88 5.83
C LEU A 177 -0.81 -1.18 5.57
N GLN A 178 -1.08 -2.33 4.97
CA GLN A 178 -2.37 -2.99 5.03
C GLN A 178 -2.21 -4.29 5.82
N ARG A 179 -2.79 -4.32 7.01
CA ARG A 179 -2.91 -5.54 7.79
C ARG A 179 -4.30 -6.12 7.62
N VAL A 180 -4.37 -7.44 7.40
CA VAL A 180 -5.61 -8.19 7.18
C VAL A 180 -5.76 -9.23 8.29
N ASP A 181 -6.64 -8.97 9.24
CA ASP A 181 -6.99 -9.91 10.31
C ASP A 181 -8.25 -10.68 9.90
N MET A 182 -8.08 -11.89 9.37
CA MET A 182 -9.20 -12.73 8.94
C MET A 182 -9.85 -13.46 10.13
N VAL A 183 -11.18 -13.56 10.11
CA VAL A 183 -11.94 -14.34 11.10
C VAL A 183 -11.61 -15.82 11.00
N ASN A 184 -11.42 -16.32 9.79
CA ASN A 184 -11.13 -17.71 9.51
C ASN A 184 -9.67 -17.98 9.17
N SER A 185 -8.74 -17.18 9.71
CA SER A 185 -7.30 -17.30 9.42
C SER A 185 -6.70 -18.68 9.74
N GLN A 186 -7.27 -19.38 10.71
CA GLN A 186 -6.83 -20.73 11.14
C GLN A 186 -7.77 -21.86 10.69
N ALA A 187 -8.78 -21.54 9.87
CA ALA A 187 -9.63 -22.56 9.29
C ALA A 187 -8.87 -23.35 8.21
N PRO A 188 -9.27 -24.59 7.91
CA PRO A 188 -8.69 -25.32 6.81
C PRO A 188 -8.98 -24.60 5.47
N TYR A 189 -7.96 -24.49 4.64
CA TYR A 189 -8.09 -24.00 3.28
C TYR A 189 -8.03 -25.20 2.33
N GLU A 190 -9.06 -25.39 1.53
CA GLU A 190 -9.11 -26.46 0.53
C GLU A 190 -8.07 -26.24 -0.58
N TYR A 191 -7.74 -24.97 -0.83
CA TYR A 191 -6.69 -24.56 -1.78
C TYR A 191 -6.05 -23.24 -1.38
N VAL A 192 -4.85 -22.99 -1.92
CA VAL A 192 -4.04 -21.81 -1.61
C VAL A 192 -4.77 -20.53 -2.06
N LEU A 193 -4.74 -19.50 -1.21
CA LEU A 193 -5.14 -18.15 -1.61
C LEU A 193 -4.23 -17.67 -2.75
N GLN A 194 -4.85 -17.38 -3.91
CA GLN A 194 -4.11 -16.97 -5.10
C GLN A 194 -3.91 -15.45 -5.16
N VAL A 195 -4.83 -14.71 -4.54
CA VAL A 195 -4.93 -13.26 -4.63
C VAL A 195 -5.05 -12.64 -3.25
N TRP A 196 -4.92 -11.32 -3.21
CA TRP A 196 -5.13 -10.56 -1.98
C TRP A 196 -6.61 -10.53 -1.61
N VAL A 197 -6.82 -10.52 -0.30
CA VAL A 197 -8.14 -10.43 0.33
C VAL A 197 -8.39 -9.01 0.77
#